data_251aad654e1e3b36b47c0fe13fbc1994
#
_entry.id   251aad654e1e3b36b47c0fe13fbc1994
#
_cell.length_a   1.000
_cell.length_b   1.000
_cell.length_c   1.000
_cell.angle_alpha   90.00
_cell.angle_beta   90.00
_cell.angle_gamma   90.00
#
_symmetry.space_group_name_H-M   'P 1'
#
loop_
_entity.id
_entity.type
_entity.pdbx_description
1 polymer ?
#
loop_
_entity_poly.entity_id
_entity_poly.type
_entity_poly.pdbx_seq_one_letter_code
_entity_poly.pdbx_strand_id
1 'polypeptide(L)'
;MKFELCYPDWKEKAVTFSYDDGQIYDRRLVGIFDRYRLKATFHLNSGTLDEEGYVTSSELKELYKNHEVACHGVHHEYPTHLAREMQIGEFWEDRLFLEEKCGRIIKGCSYAFGEYDKSVIETLKTLGFIYCRTVESTGNFRVPEDFMRWTQSCHHNDAFDGMAERFLNTPEYMKLPLLYVWGHSFEFEREQTWDKMEEFCQQISGKKDVWYATNMEYVNYMTAARQLMFRADRSQVENLSKIPVYVKLDGERRIL
;
A
#
# COMPACT_ATOMS: atom_id res chain seq x y z
N MET A 1 20.94 -17.81 19.05
CA MET A 1 19.82 -16.83 19.09
C MET A 1 18.74 -17.26 18.12
N LYS A 2 17.53 -17.49 18.62
CA LYS A 2 16.34 -17.73 17.81
C LYS A 2 15.75 -16.35 17.47
N PHE A 3 15.69 -16.02 16.19
CA PHE A 3 15.15 -14.74 15.70
C PHE A 3 13.75 -14.93 15.11
N GLU A 4 12.83 -14.06 15.47
CA GLU A 4 11.49 -13.97 14.91
C GLU A 4 11.14 -12.50 14.66
N LEU A 5 10.88 -12.15 13.38
CA LEU A 5 10.40 -10.83 13.00
C LEU A 5 8.92 -10.70 13.34
N CYS A 6 8.52 -9.54 13.85
CA CYS A 6 7.13 -9.16 14.06
C CYS A 6 6.83 -7.87 13.28
N TYR A 7 5.57 -7.56 13.06
CA TYR A 7 5.15 -6.21 12.66
C TYR A 7 5.21 -5.24 13.84
N PRO A 8 5.07 -3.93 13.64
CA PRO A 8 5.03 -2.93 14.71
C PRO A 8 4.13 -3.36 15.87
N ASP A 9 4.55 -3.03 17.10
CA ASP A 9 3.89 -3.44 18.35
C ASP A 9 3.74 -4.97 18.52
N TRP A 10 4.67 -5.74 17.95
CA TRP A 10 4.67 -7.22 17.94
C TRP A 10 3.40 -7.82 17.35
N LYS A 11 2.78 -7.12 16.38
CA LYS A 11 1.67 -7.67 15.60
C LYS A 11 2.15 -8.83 14.73
N GLU A 12 1.25 -9.73 14.44
CA GLU A 12 1.55 -10.97 13.69
C GLU A 12 1.08 -10.91 12.25
N LYS A 13 0.11 -10.03 11.95
CA LYS A 13 -0.53 -9.85 10.65
C LYS A 13 -0.51 -8.38 10.24
N ALA A 14 -0.61 -8.10 8.94
CA ALA A 14 -0.78 -6.74 8.43
C ALA A 14 -1.91 -6.66 7.41
N VAL A 15 -2.56 -5.50 7.35
CA VAL A 15 -3.57 -5.17 6.36
C VAL A 15 -3.21 -3.83 5.72
N THR A 16 -3.28 -3.77 4.40
CA THR A 16 -3.18 -2.54 3.62
C THR A 16 -4.23 -2.50 2.53
N PHE A 17 -4.64 -1.30 2.16
CA PHE A 17 -5.60 -1.04 1.08
C PHE A 17 -5.00 -0.09 0.07
N SER A 18 -5.41 -0.21 -1.19
CA SER A 18 -4.96 0.63 -2.29
C SER A 18 -6.12 0.92 -3.24
N TYR A 19 -6.38 2.20 -3.49
CA TYR A 19 -7.45 2.64 -4.38
C TYR A 19 -6.93 3.64 -5.39
N ASP A 20 -7.39 3.52 -6.64
CA ASP A 20 -6.86 4.27 -7.77
C ASP A 20 -7.83 5.35 -8.26
N ASP A 21 -7.30 6.26 -9.08
CA ASP A 21 -7.93 7.28 -9.92
C ASP A 21 -8.36 8.58 -9.22
N GLY A 22 -8.59 8.60 -7.93
CA GLY A 22 -9.00 9.83 -7.23
C GLY A 22 -10.39 10.32 -7.58
N GLN A 23 -11.34 9.42 -7.86
CA GLN A 23 -12.71 9.81 -8.15
C GLN A 23 -13.44 10.29 -6.89
N ILE A 24 -14.49 11.09 -7.08
CA ILE A 24 -15.29 11.74 -6.03
C ILE A 24 -15.76 10.79 -4.92
N TYR A 25 -15.89 9.51 -5.23
CA TYR A 25 -16.30 8.45 -4.31
C TYR A 25 -15.26 8.12 -3.23
N ASP A 26 -14.01 8.56 -3.40
CA ASP A 26 -12.96 8.47 -2.39
C ASP A 26 -13.38 9.16 -1.09
N ARG A 27 -14.16 10.26 -1.18
CA ARG A 27 -14.67 10.96 0.01
C ARG A 27 -15.49 10.04 0.92
N ARG A 28 -16.34 9.19 0.33
CA ARG A 28 -17.13 8.20 1.09
C ARG A 28 -16.24 7.08 1.62
N LEU A 29 -15.34 6.56 0.79
CA LEU A 29 -14.42 5.48 1.15
C LEU A 29 -13.48 5.87 2.29
N VAL A 30 -12.89 7.06 2.23
CA VAL A 30 -12.09 7.65 3.32
C VAL A 30 -12.89 7.73 4.61
N GLY A 31 -14.15 8.21 4.55
CA GLY A 31 -15.02 8.26 5.71
C GLY A 31 -15.31 6.89 6.34
N ILE A 32 -15.40 5.83 5.52
CA ILE A 32 -15.53 4.46 6.00
C ILE A 32 -14.23 4.02 6.68
N PHE A 33 -13.07 4.16 6.02
CA PHE A 33 -11.79 3.77 6.58
C PHE A 33 -11.46 4.50 7.89
N ASP A 34 -11.70 5.79 7.97
CA ASP A 34 -11.51 6.58 9.18
C ASP A 34 -12.39 6.08 10.34
N ARG A 35 -13.67 5.77 10.08
CA ARG A 35 -14.61 5.23 11.07
C ARG A 35 -14.10 3.94 11.68
N TYR A 36 -13.52 3.06 10.87
CA TYR A 36 -12.98 1.78 11.30
C TYR A 36 -11.49 1.83 11.67
N ARG A 37 -10.85 3.01 11.65
CA ARG A 37 -9.41 3.22 11.92
C ARG A 37 -8.51 2.34 11.04
N LEU A 38 -8.91 2.16 9.79
CA LEU A 38 -8.13 1.48 8.78
C LEU A 38 -7.23 2.49 8.06
N LYS A 39 -6.14 2.00 7.48
CA LYS A 39 -5.21 2.79 6.66
C LYS A 39 -5.31 2.37 5.21
N ALA A 40 -5.23 3.32 4.31
CA ALA A 40 -5.25 3.08 2.87
C ALA A 40 -4.25 3.98 2.14
N THR A 41 -3.93 3.60 0.91
CA THR A 41 -3.17 4.38 -0.04
C THR A 41 -4.06 4.71 -1.22
N PHE A 42 -4.10 5.98 -1.61
CA PHE A 42 -4.86 6.46 -2.76
C PHE A 42 -3.87 6.89 -3.83
N HIS A 43 -3.93 6.22 -4.97
CA HIS A 43 -3.09 6.51 -6.12
C HIS A 43 -3.85 7.43 -7.06
N LEU A 44 -3.36 8.65 -7.21
CA LEU A 44 -4.08 9.73 -7.88
C LEU A 44 -3.42 10.07 -9.22
N ASN A 45 -4.25 10.50 -10.17
CA ASN A 45 -3.83 11.07 -11.43
C ASN A 45 -3.94 12.58 -11.34
N SER A 46 -2.82 13.30 -11.30
CA SER A 46 -2.86 14.76 -11.13
C SER A 46 -3.55 15.49 -12.27
N GLY A 47 -3.56 14.94 -13.46
CA GLY A 47 -4.21 15.53 -14.63
C GLY A 47 -5.74 15.45 -14.64
N THR A 48 -6.35 14.60 -13.80
CA THR A 48 -7.81 14.50 -13.69
C THR A 48 -8.38 15.22 -12.47
N LEU A 49 -7.51 15.63 -11.54
CA LEU A 49 -7.95 16.39 -10.37
C LEU A 49 -8.61 17.73 -10.81
N ASP A 50 -9.60 18.16 -10.04
CA ASP A 50 -10.41 19.35 -10.33
C ASP A 50 -11.39 19.19 -11.51
N GLU A 51 -11.40 18.06 -12.22
CA GLU A 51 -12.42 17.74 -13.22
C GLU A 51 -13.72 17.23 -12.57
N GLU A 52 -14.83 17.30 -13.33
CA GLU A 52 -16.11 16.76 -12.86
C GLU A 52 -16.02 15.27 -12.60
N GLY A 53 -16.42 14.83 -11.41
CA GLY A 53 -16.37 13.41 -11.00
C GLY A 53 -15.09 13.00 -10.24
N TYR A 54 -14.15 13.94 -10.07
CA TYR A 54 -12.90 13.71 -9.33
C TYR A 54 -12.82 14.54 -8.05
N VAL A 55 -11.89 14.20 -7.18
CA VAL A 55 -11.57 15.00 -6.00
C VAL A 55 -10.83 16.27 -6.43
N THR A 56 -10.95 17.34 -5.64
CA THR A 56 -10.26 18.59 -5.97
C THR A 56 -8.85 18.62 -5.39
N SER A 57 -7.93 19.26 -6.10
CA SER A 57 -6.53 19.40 -5.65
C SER A 57 -6.42 20.13 -4.31
N SER A 58 -7.36 21.05 -4.02
CA SER A 58 -7.38 21.81 -2.78
C SER A 58 -7.78 21.00 -1.55
N GLU A 59 -8.49 19.88 -1.71
CA GLU A 59 -8.93 19.04 -0.59
C GLU A 59 -7.95 17.91 -0.23
N LEU A 60 -6.98 17.58 -1.11
CA LEU A 60 -6.11 16.40 -0.96
C LEU A 60 -5.48 16.29 0.42
N LYS A 61 -4.93 17.41 0.92
CA LYS A 61 -4.25 17.44 2.22
C LYS A 61 -5.16 17.06 3.39
N GLU A 62 -6.39 17.55 3.39
CA GLU A 62 -7.35 17.27 4.47
C GLU A 62 -8.09 15.96 4.25
N LEU A 63 -8.49 15.66 3.03
CA LEU A 63 -9.21 14.42 2.70
C LEU A 63 -8.36 13.20 3.07
N TYR A 64 -7.11 13.16 2.64
CA TYR A 64 -6.23 12.01 2.85
C TYR A 64 -5.26 12.16 4.04
N LYS A 65 -5.56 13.01 5.01
CA LYS A 65 -4.65 13.28 6.15
C LYS A 65 -4.26 12.06 6.97
N ASN A 66 -5.15 11.07 7.07
CA ASN A 66 -4.93 9.81 7.79
C ASN A 66 -4.45 8.67 6.88
N HIS A 67 -4.35 8.93 5.58
CA HIS A 67 -4.05 7.97 4.53
C HIS A 67 -2.82 8.42 3.74
N GLU A 68 -2.31 7.54 2.91
CA GLU A 68 -1.26 7.85 1.96
C GLU A 68 -1.87 8.33 0.64
N VAL A 69 -1.21 9.32 0.01
CA VAL A 69 -1.38 9.64 -1.41
C VAL A 69 -0.15 9.13 -2.14
N ALA A 70 -0.35 8.47 -3.26
CA ALA A 70 0.67 7.95 -4.15
C ALA A 70 0.36 8.31 -5.61
N CYS A 71 1.33 8.14 -6.51
CA CYS A 71 1.20 8.48 -7.92
C CYS A 71 0.47 7.39 -8.72
N HIS A 72 -0.25 7.83 -9.78
CA HIS A 72 -0.83 6.95 -10.79
C HIS A 72 -0.55 7.44 -12.23
N GLY A 73 0.36 8.40 -12.38
CA GLY A 73 0.64 9.13 -13.60
C GLY A 73 -0.25 10.35 -13.77
N VAL A 74 0.17 11.30 -14.61
CA VAL A 74 -0.62 12.51 -14.88
C VAL A 74 -1.90 12.18 -15.63
N HIS A 75 -1.77 11.43 -16.74
CA HIS A 75 -2.84 11.20 -17.72
C HIS A 75 -3.36 9.77 -17.76
N HIS A 76 -2.91 8.91 -16.84
CA HIS A 76 -3.26 7.49 -16.83
C HIS A 76 -2.92 6.79 -18.16
N GLU A 77 -1.74 7.09 -18.72
CA GLU A 77 -1.25 6.50 -19.96
C GLU A 77 -0.72 5.07 -19.75
N TYR A 78 -0.69 4.28 -20.82
CA TYR A 78 0.00 2.97 -20.82
C TYR A 78 1.52 3.17 -20.73
N PRO A 79 2.18 2.91 -19.59
CA PRO A 79 3.59 3.27 -19.42
C PRO A 79 4.53 2.59 -20.41
N THR A 80 4.19 1.36 -20.83
CA THR A 80 4.97 0.58 -21.78
C THR A 80 4.88 1.09 -23.22
N HIS A 81 3.88 1.92 -23.55
CA HIS A 81 3.70 2.54 -24.87
C HIS A 81 4.35 3.90 -24.99
N LEU A 82 4.86 4.46 -23.87
CA LEU A 82 5.49 5.78 -23.86
C LEU A 82 7.00 5.68 -24.14
N ALA A 83 7.52 6.63 -24.91
CA ALA A 83 8.96 6.87 -24.96
C ALA A 83 9.47 7.24 -23.56
N ARG A 84 10.74 6.97 -23.26
CA ARG A 84 11.31 7.15 -21.92
C ARG A 84 11.16 8.58 -21.39
N GLU A 85 11.34 9.58 -22.24
CA GLU A 85 11.16 10.98 -21.89
C GLU A 85 9.72 11.29 -21.47
N MET A 86 8.74 10.66 -22.13
CA MET A 86 7.33 10.78 -21.79
C MET A 86 7.00 10.02 -20.49
N GLN A 87 7.59 8.83 -20.27
CA GLN A 87 7.47 8.12 -18.97
C GLN A 87 7.97 9.00 -17.83
N ILE A 88 9.11 9.69 -18.01
CA ILE A 88 9.66 10.59 -17.00
C ILE A 88 8.67 11.72 -16.71
N GLY A 89 8.13 12.38 -17.74
CA GLY A 89 7.12 13.43 -17.59
C GLY A 89 5.89 12.93 -16.83
N GLU A 90 5.32 11.81 -17.28
CA GLU A 90 4.09 11.22 -16.71
C GLU A 90 4.19 10.96 -15.20
N PHE A 91 5.30 10.41 -14.73
CA PHE A 91 5.46 10.10 -13.31
C PHE A 91 6.08 11.22 -12.48
N TRP A 92 6.98 12.01 -13.07
CA TRP A 92 7.65 13.08 -12.33
C TRP A 92 6.75 14.28 -12.09
N GLU A 93 6.00 14.69 -13.11
CA GLU A 93 5.07 15.83 -13.00
C GLU A 93 3.90 15.48 -12.07
N ASP A 94 3.38 14.25 -12.14
CA ASP A 94 2.39 13.73 -11.20
C ASP A 94 2.88 13.83 -9.76
N ARG A 95 4.09 13.31 -9.50
CA ARG A 95 4.71 13.35 -8.18
C ARG A 95 4.91 14.79 -7.68
N LEU A 96 5.45 15.68 -8.51
CA LEU A 96 5.69 17.08 -8.14
C LEU A 96 4.38 17.76 -7.73
N PHE A 97 3.34 17.59 -8.52
CA PHE A 97 2.03 18.17 -8.25
C PHE A 97 1.43 17.63 -6.94
N LEU A 98 1.42 16.32 -6.77
CA LEU A 98 0.86 15.70 -5.58
C LEU A 98 1.65 16.04 -4.31
N GLU A 99 3.00 16.10 -4.37
CA GLU A 99 3.83 16.53 -3.24
C GLU A 99 3.54 17.98 -2.83
N GLU A 100 3.35 18.88 -3.81
CA GLU A 100 2.96 20.28 -3.54
C GLU A 100 1.62 20.37 -2.84
N LYS A 101 0.59 19.67 -3.35
CA LYS A 101 -0.78 19.74 -2.81
C LYS A 101 -0.92 19.04 -1.45
N CYS A 102 -0.25 17.91 -1.27
CA CYS A 102 -0.31 17.15 -0.02
C CYS A 102 0.66 17.65 1.06
N GLY A 103 1.73 18.36 0.69
CA GLY A 103 2.78 18.82 1.60
C GLY A 103 3.60 17.68 2.23
N ARG A 104 3.74 16.56 1.53
CA ARG A 104 4.49 15.38 2.00
C ARG A 104 5.26 14.73 0.83
N ILE A 105 6.33 14.00 1.15
CA ILE A 105 7.14 13.28 0.17
C ILE A 105 6.36 12.05 -0.32
N ILE A 106 6.26 11.87 -1.63
CA ILE A 106 5.59 10.77 -2.30
C ILE A 106 6.63 9.90 -3.02
N LYS A 107 6.65 8.60 -2.74
CA LYS A 107 7.59 7.64 -3.33
C LYS A 107 6.93 6.33 -3.75
N GLY A 108 5.63 6.28 -3.73
CA GLY A 108 4.84 5.14 -4.15
C GLY A 108 4.06 5.42 -5.42
N CYS A 109 3.82 4.38 -6.20
CA CYS A 109 2.95 4.45 -7.36
C CYS A 109 2.15 3.15 -7.58
N SER A 110 1.19 3.21 -8.49
CA SER A 110 0.58 2.05 -9.14
C SER A 110 0.71 2.19 -10.66
N TYR A 111 0.81 1.06 -11.35
CA TYR A 111 0.91 1.03 -12.81
C TYR A 111 -0.48 1.21 -13.41
N ALA A 112 -0.66 2.24 -14.23
CA ALA A 112 -1.87 2.40 -15.03
C ALA A 112 -2.09 1.15 -15.89
N PHE A 113 -3.32 0.62 -15.90
CA PHE A 113 -3.70 -0.65 -16.56
C PHE A 113 -2.91 -1.89 -16.09
N GLY A 114 -2.09 -1.76 -15.04
CA GLY A 114 -1.19 -2.82 -14.59
C GLY A 114 0.02 -3.04 -15.52
N GLU A 115 0.24 -2.16 -16.49
CA GLU A 115 1.26 -2.29 -17.52
C GLU A 115 2.64 -1.82 -17.05
N TYR A 116 3.60 -2.71 -17.08
CA TYR A 116 4.99 -2.41 -16.75
C TYR A 116 5.97 -3.33 -17.46
N ASP A 117 7.16 -2.85 -17.68
CA ASP A 117 8.31 -3.62 -18.13
C ASP A 117 9.58 -3.22 -17.39
N LYS A 118 10.71 -3.78 -17.77
CA LYS A 118 12.00 -3.45 -17.15
C LYS A 118 12.37 -1.99 -17.32
N SER A 119 12.07 -1.38 -18.47
CA SER A 119 12.37 0.02 -18.76
C SER A 119 11.57 0.96 -17.85
N VAL A 120 10.27 0.72 -17.72
CA VAL A 120 9.37 1.47 -16.82
C VAL A 120 9.86 1.39 -15.37
N ILE A 121 10.21 0.17 -14.88
CA ILE A 121 10.73 -0.03 -13.53
C ILE A 121 12.03 0.76 -13.31
N GLU A 122 12.97 0.74 -14.27
CA GLU A 122 14.22 1.48 -14.18
C GLU A 122 13.99 2.99 -14.18
N THR A 123 13.05 3.48 -14.98
CA THR A 123 12.64 4.89 -14.99
C THR A 123 12.10 5.29 -13.61
N LEU A 124 11.13 4.55 -13.06
CA LEU A 124 10.55 4.83 -11.75
C LEU A 124 11.60 4.82 -10.62
N LYS A 125 12.51 3.83 -10.61
CA LYS A 125 13.62 3.79 -9.65
C LYS A 125 14.54 5.00 -9.78
N THR A 126 14.82 5.43 -10.99
CA THR A 126 15.64 6.65 -11.24
C THR A 126 14.95 7.90 -10.72
N LEU A 127 13.62 7.97 -10.84
CA LEU A 127 12.80 9.04 -10.28
C LEU A 127 12.61 8.94 -8.76
N GLY A 128 13.16 7.91 -8.11
CA GLY A 128 13.16 7.73 -6.66
C GLY A 128 11.90 7.07 -6.09
N PHE A 129 11.09 6.42 -6.92
CA PHE A 129 10.00 5.56 -6.44
C PHE A 129 10.58 4.29 -5.81
N ILE A 130 9.97 3.83 -4.72
CA ILE A 130 10.44 2.66 -3.95
C ILE A 130 9.46 1.50 -3.96
N TYR A 131 8.24 1.73 -4.40
CA TYR A 131 7.27 0.68 -4.71
C TYR A 131 6.36 1.10 -5.86
N CYS A 132 5.85 0.10 -6.57
CA CYS A 132 4.78 0.28 -7.53
C CYS A 132 3.88 -0.96 -7.54
N ARG A 133 2.55 -0.74 -7.38
CA ARG A 133 1.54 -1.79 -7.36
C ARG A 133 1.16 -2.19 -8.77
N THR A 134 1.01 -3.50 -8.97
CA THR A 134 0.46 -4.12 -10.17
C THR A 134 -1.06 -4.33 -10.04
N VAL A 135 -1.71 -4.99 -10.99
CA VAL A 135 -3.13 -5.39 -10.92
C VAL A 135 -3.32 -6.90 -10.66
N GLU A 136 -2.22 -7.62 -10.42
CA GLU A 136 -2.25 -9.06 -10.25
C GLU A 136 -2.72 -9.46 -8.84
N SER A 137 -3.86 -10.14 -8.75
CA SER A 137 -4.37 -10.72 -7.51
C SER A 137 -3.87 -12.15 -7.34
N THR A 138 -3.20 -12.42 -6.22
CA THR A 138 -2.53 -13.73 -5.97
C THR A 138 -3.38 -14.72 -5.19
N GLY A 139 -4.46 -14.26 -4.55
CA GLY A 139 -5.31 -15.07 -3.68
C GLY A 139 -4.63 -15.51 -2.38
N ASN A 140 -3.41 -15.02 -2.08
CA ASN A 140 -2.64 -15.41 -0.90
C ASN A 140 -2.20 -14.20 -0.06
N PHE A 141 -1.56 -14.48 1.09
CA PHE A 141 -1.15 -13.47 2.07
C PHE A 141 0.37 -13.40 2.24
N ARG A 142 1.12 -13.69 1.20
CA ARG A 142 2.58 -13.70 1.26
C ARG A 142 3.14 -12.28 1.24
N VAL A 143 4.24 -12.10 1.97
CA VAL A 143 5.04 -10.87 1.91
C VAL A 143 5.65 -10.73 0.51
N PRO A 144 5.53 -9.59 -0.16
CA PRO A 144 6.09 -9.39 -1.50
C PRO A 144 7.62 -9.44 -1.48
N GLU A 145 8.22 -10.04 -2.50
CA GLU A 145 9.69 -10.06 -2.66
C GLU A 145 10.20 -8.76 -3.25
N ASP A 146 9.53 -8.24 -4.29
CA ASP A 146 9.89 -7.01 -5.01
C ASP A 146 8.75 -5.99 -4.92
N PHE A 147 9.02 -4.90 -4.24
CA PHE A 147 8.04 -3.81 -4.12
C PHE A 147 7.79 -3.04 -5.41
N MET A 148 8.69 -3.12 -6.41
CA MET A 148 8.42 -2.55 -7.73
C MET A 148 7.52 -3.44 -8.61
N ARG A 149 7.15 -4.62 -8.12
CA ARG A 149 6.19 -5.56 -8.72
C ARG A 149 5.24 -6.08 -7.65
N TRP A 150 4.65 -5.14 -6.91
CA TRP A 150 3.86 -5.52 -5.74
C TRP A 150 2.46 -5.99 -6.14
N THR A 151 2.28 -7.30 -6.10
CA THR A 151 0.99 -7.97 -6.32
C THR A 151 0.14 -7.93 -5.06
N GLN A 152 -1.17 -7.96 -5.22
CA GLN A 152 -2.14 -7.88 -4.13
C GLN A 152 -2.67 -9.26 -3.74
N SER A 153 -3.33 -9.33 -2.57
CA SER A 153 -4.08 -10.52 -2.19
C SER A 153 -5.32 -10.69 -3.07
N CYS A 154 -6.09 -9.62 -3.23
CA CYS A 154 -7.33 -9.65 -4.03
C CYS A 154 -7.80 -8.26 -4.43
N HIS A 155 -8.65 -8.21 -5.46
CA HIS A 155 -9.54 -7.08 -5.71
C HIS A 155 -10.62 -7.00 -4.61
N HIS A 156 -11.17 -5.81 -4.34
CA HIS A 156 -12.15 -5.66 -3.26
C HIS A 156 -13.42 -6.51 -3.47
N ASN A 157 -13.83 -6.74 -4.73
CA ASN A 157 -14.96 -7.61 -5.00
C ASN A 157 -14.73 -9.05 -4.54
N ASP A 158 -13.51 -9.57 -4.71
CA ASP A 158 -13.13 -10.89 -4.20
C ASP A 158 -12.99 -10.91 -2.67
N ALA A 159 -12.72 -9.73 -2.07
CA ALA A 159 -12.57 -9.62 -0.62
C ALA A 159 -13.88 -9.90 0.14
N PHE A 160 -15.02 -9.63 -0.49
CA PHE A 160 -16.35 -9.82 0.11
C PHE A 160 -16.71 -11.30 0.32
N ASP A 161 -16.05 -12.22 -0.40
CA ASP A 161 -16.31 -13.66 -0.34
C ASP A 161 -15.44 -14.40 0.70
N GLY A 162 -15.48 -13.94 1.95
CA GLY A 162 -14.85 -14.62 3.08
C GLY A 162 -13.31 -14.41 3.19
N MET A 163 -12.75 -13.44 2.48
CA MET A 163 -11.30 -13.17 2.52
C MET A 163 -10.85 -12.71 3.91
N ALA A 164 -11.67 -11.91 4.60
CA ALA A 164 -11.38 -11.47 5.97
C ALA A 164 -11.24 -12.68 6.92
N GLU A 165 -12.17 -13.62 6.86
CA GLU A 165 -12.14 -14.84 7.69
C GLU A 165 -10.92 -15.70 7.36
N ARG A 166 -10.64 -15.94 6.09
CA ARG A 166 -9.46 -16.70 5.64
C ARG A 166 -8.16 -16.07 6.14
N PHE A 167 -8.04 -14.74 6.08
CA PHE A 167 -6.88 -14.01 6.57
C PHE A 167 -6.74 -14.09 8.08
N LEU A 168 -7.80 -13.84 8.82
CA LEU A 168 -7.79 -13.86 10.28
C LEU A 168 -7.45 -15.25 10.83
N ASN A 169 -7.86 -16.31 10.14
CA ASN A 169 -7.61 -17.72 10.50
C ASN A 169 -6.34 -18.29 9.82
N THR A 170 -5.42 -17.45 9.33
CA THR A 170 -4.13 -17.94 8.80
C THR A 170 -3.39 -18.77 9.85
N PRO A 171 -2.84 -19.93 9.47
CA PRO A 171 -2.16 -20.81 10.42
C PRO A 171 -0.85 -20.19 10.91
N GLU A 172 -0.43 -20.53 12.14
CA GLU A 172 0.76 -19.98 12.81
C GLU A 172 2.09 -20.19 12.04
N TYR A 173 2.16 -21.20 11.18
CA TYR A 173 3.35 -21.41 10.35
C TYR A 173 3.48 -20.37 9.23
N MET A 174 2.39 -19.70 8.83
CA MET A 174 2.44 -18.58 7.91
C MET A 174 2.90 -17.34 8.67
N LYS A 175 4.18 -17.02 8.53
CA LYS A 175 4.76 -15.88 9.23
C LYS A 175 4.48 -14.58 8.48
N LEU A 176 4.11 -13.53 9.23
CA LEU A 176 3.86 -12.18 8.73
C LEU A 176 2.87 -12.10 7.55
N PRO A 177 1.70 -12.76 7.62
CA PRO A 177 0.73 -12.66 6.54
C PRO A 177 0.31 -11.21 6.31
N LEU A 178 0.19 -10.83 5.04
CA LEU A 178 -0.28 -9.55 4.57
C LEU A 178 -1.57 -9.72 3.77
N LEU A 179 -2.65 -9.09 4.22
CA LEU A 179 -3.84 -8.90 3.39
C LEU A 179 -3.72 -7.55 2.67
N TYR A 180 -3.62 -7.59 1.35
CA TYR A 180 -3.57 -6.42 0.50
C TYR A 180 -4.78 -6.41 -0.44
N VAL A 181 -5.69 -5.47 -0.21
CA VAL A 181 -6.92 -5.30 -0.99
C VAL A 181 -6.77 -4.07 -1.88
N TRP A 182 -7.20 -4.16 -3.14
CA TRP A 182 -7.15 -3.04 -4.07
C TRP A 182 -8.44 -2.88 -4.87
N GLY A 183 -8.60 -1.78 -5.56
CA GLY A 183 -9.71 -1.49 -6.47
C GLY A 183 -9.86 -0.01 -6.76
N HIS A 184 -11.06 0.39 -7.19
CA HIS A 184 -11.43 1.77 -7.47
C HIS A 184 -12.69 2.12 -6.68
N SER A 185 -12.74 3.31 -6.09
CA SER A 185 -13.88 3.70 -5.24
C SER A 185 -15.19 3.85 -6.01
N PHE A 186 -15.14 4.19 -7.30
CA PHE A 186 -16.32 4.31 -8.14
C PHE A 186 -17.05 2.99 -8.39
N GLU A 187 -16.34 1.87 -8.26
CA GLU A 187 -16.93 0.54 -8.46
C GLU A 187 -17.99 0.24 -7.42
N PHE A 188 -17.82 0.70 -6.17
CA PHE A 188 -18.83 0.54 -5.13
C PHE A 188 -20.15 1.25 -5.48
N GLU A 189 -20.09 2.42 -6.11
CA GLU A 189 -21.27 3.13 -6.56
C GLU A 189 -21.89 2.46 -7.78
N ARG A 190 -21.08 2.10 -8.77
CA ARG A 190 -21.51 1.42 -9.99
C ARG A 190 -22.21 0.09 -9.70
N GLU A 191 -21.65 -0.69 -8.75
CA GLU A 191 -22.10 -2.04 -8.43
C GLU A 191 -23.02 -2.10 -7.20
N GLN A 192 -23.29 -0.94 -6.58
CA GLN A 192 -24.10 -0.81 -5.36
C GLN A 192 -23.63 -1.72 -4.22
N THR A 193 -22.29 -1.74 -3.99
CA THR A 193 -21.62 -2.64 -3.02
C THR A 193 -21.05 -1.92 -1.80
N TRP A 194 -21.44 -0.68 -1.53
CA TRP A 194 -20.98 0.09 -0.37
C TRP A 194 -21.23 -0.64 0.96
N ASP A 195 -22.38 -1.30 1.10
CA ASP A 195 -22.73 -2.03 2.32
C ASP A 195 -21.78 -3.21 2.53
N LYS A 196 -21.41 -3.92 1.44
CA LYS A 196 -20.43 -5.02 1.50
C LYS A 196 -19.05 -4.52 1.92
N MET A 197 -18.62 -3.35 1.40
CA MET A 197 -17.36 -2.75 1.80
C MET A 197 -17.36 -2.34 3.27
N GLU A 198 -18.44 -1.76 3.76
CA GLU A 198 -18.56 -1.40 5.17
C GLU A 198 -18.58 -2.64 6.09
N GLU A 199 -19.29 -3.70 5.70
CA GLU A 199 -19.29 -4.99 6.41
C GLU A 199 -17.87 -5.60 6.44
N PHE A 200 -17.15 -5.60 5.31
CA PHE A 200 -15.77 -6.07 5.25
C PHE A 200 -14.85 -5.27 6.18
N CYS A 201 -14.96 -3.93 6.18
CA CYS A 201 -14.20 -3.07 7.09
C CYS A 201 -14.51 -3.39 8.56
N GLN A 202 -15.77 -3.63 8.90
CA GLN A 202 -16.17 -4.04 10.25
C GLN A 202 -15.55 -5.38 10.64
N GLN A 203 -15.54 -6.36 9.74
CA GLN A 203 -14.99 -7.69 9.99
C GLN A 203 -13.49 -7.65 10.24
N ILE A 204 -12.75 -6.87 9.44
CA ILE A 204 -11.29 -6.86 9.47
C ILE A 204 -10.69 -5.91 10.52
N SER A 205 -11.43 -4.87 10.94
CA SER A 205 -10.95 -3.82 11.83
C SER A 205 -10.83 -4.25 13.30
N GLY A 206 -10.04 -3.48 14.09
CA GLY A 206 -9.97 -3.61 15.55
C GLY A 206 -9.31 -4.88 16.08
N LYS A 207 -8.62 -5.65 15.24
CA LYS A 207 -7.94 -6.89 15.65
C LYS A 207 -6.62 -6.56 16.36
N LYS A 208 -6.41 -7.17 17.52
CA LYS A 208 -5.24 -6.86 18.39
C LYS A 208 -3.91 -7.33 17.80
N ASP A 209 -3.92 -8.36 16.96
CA ASP A 209 -2.77 -8.98 16.31
C ASP A 209 -2.49 -8.45 14.90
N VAL A 210 -3.29 -7.47 14.42
CA VAL A 210 -3.20 -6.91 13.07
C VAL A 210 -2.64 -5.49 13.10
N TRP A 211 -1.66 -5.22 12.25
CA TRP A 211 -1.15 -3.90 11.93
C TRP A 211 -1.86 -3.36 10.68
N TYR A 212 -2.53 -2.21 10.81
CA TYR A 212 -3.15 -1.50 9.71
C TYR A 212 -2.19 -0.43 9.22
N ALA A 213 -1.72 -0.56 7.99
CA ALA A 213 -0.66 0.28 7.43
C ALA A 213 -1.04 0.83 6.07
N THR A 214 -0.51 1.98 5.71
CA THR A 214 -0.44 2.41 4.32
C THR A 214 0.64 1.60 3.57
N ASN A 215 0.63 1.66 2.25
CA ASN A 215 1.65 0.99 1.45
C ASN A 215 3.06 1.48 1.82
N MET A 216 3.25 2.79 1.97
CA MET A 216 4.54 3.38 2.33
C MET A 216 5.00 2.97 3.74
N GLU A 217 4.09 2.97 4.72
CA GLU A 217 4.41 2.49 6.07
C GLU A 217 4.91 1.05 6.01
N TYR A 218 4.20 0.19 5.27
CA TYR A 218 4.56 -1.22 5.10
C TYR A 218 5.92 -1.39 4.40
N VAL A 219 6.13 -0.70 3.26
CA VAL A 219 7.38 -0.78 2.49
C VAL A 219 8.57 -0.30 3.32
N ASN A 220 8.43 0.83 4.02
CA ASN A 220 9.49 1.35 4.88
C ASN A 220 9.86 0.36 5.97
N TYR A 221 8.87 -0.20 6.67
CA TYR A 221 9.08 -1.16 7.72
C TYR A 221 9.77 -2.44 7.21
N MET A 222 9.24 -3.03 6.14
CA MET A 222 9.81 -4.27 5.59
C MET A 222 11.19 -4.06 4.98
N THR A 223 11.47 -2.88 4.44
CA THR A 223 12.81 -2.52 3.95
C THR A 223 13.80 -2.45 5.12
N ALA A 224 13.45 -1.79 6.21
CA ALA A 224 14.28 -1.75 7.41
C ALA A 224 14.51 -3.17 7.99
N ALA A 225 13.46 -3.98 8.07
CA ALA A 225 13.56 -5.36 8.55
C ALA A 225 14.47 -6.25 7.67
N ARG A 226 14.44 -6.05 6.33
CA ARG A 226 15.31 -6.78 5.39
C ARG A 226 16.76 -6.34 5.44
N GLN A 227 17.04 -5.13 5.96
CA GLN A 227 18.38 -4.57 6.11
C GLN A 227 19.02 -4.86 7.47
N LEU A 228 18.37 -5.63 8.34
CA LEU A 228 18.98 -6.08 9.59
C LEU A 228 20.28 -6.84 9.33
N MET A 229 21.33 -6.47 10.04
CA MET A 229 22.65 -7.07 9.94
C MET A 229 22.86 -8.10 11.04
N PHE A 230 23.19 -9.30 10.63
CA PHE A 230 23.46 -10.40 11.57
C PHE A 230 24.95 -10.71 11.62
N ARG A 231 25.49 -10.91 12.83
CA ARG A 231 26.79 -11.51 12.98
C ARG A 231 26.78 -12.95 12.45
N ALA A 232 27.85 -13.40 11.84
CA ALA A 232 27.92 -14.71 11.17
C ALA A 232 27.60 -15.90 12.13
N ASP A 233 27.98 -15.78 13.40
CA ASP A 233 27.68 -16.74 14.45
C ASP A 233 26.26 -16.62 15.04
N ARG A 234 25.47 -15.69 14.54
CA ARG A 234 24.09 -15.36 14.98
C ARG A 234 23.98 -14.95 16.46
N SER A 235 25.07 -14.44 17.05
CA SER A 235 25.07 -13.96 18.45
C SER A 235 24.52 -12.52 18.60
N GLN A 236 24.50 -11.75 17.49
CA GLN A 236 24.10 -10.34 17.49
C GLN A 236 23.33 -9.99 16.22
N VAL A 237 22.38 -9.05 16.35
CA VAL A 237 21.67 -8.41 15.25
C VAL A 237 21.65 -6.92 15.47
N GLU A 238 21.83 -6.15 14.39
CA GLU A 238 21.84 -4.67 14.41
C GLU A 238 20.89 -4.11 13.38
N ASN A 239 20.21 -3.03 13.74
CA ASN A 239 19.40 -2.19 12.86
C ASN A 239 20.11 -0.86 12.63
N LEU A 240 20.57 -0.62 11.40
CA LEU A 240 21.22 0.63 11.04
C LEU A 240 20.25 1.69 10.49
N SER A 241 18.97 1.33 10.36
CA SER A 241 17.94 2.27 9.92
C SER A 241 17.42 3.12 11.09
N LYS A 242 16.68 4.18 10.77
CA LYS A 242 15.96 5.00 11.78
C LYS A 242 14.57 4.42 12.13
N ILE A 243 14.15 3.35 11.48
CA ILE A 243 12.83 2.74 11.64
C ILE A 243 12.95 1.63 12.69
N PRO A 244 12.22 1.70 13.81
CA PRO A 244 12.22 0.65 14.82
C PRO A 244 11.74 -0.69 14.23
N VAL A 245 12.49 -1.76 14.41
CA VAL A 245 12.13 -3.10 13.96
C VAL A 245 11.80 -3.98 15.16
N TYR A 246 10.60 -4.52 15.18
CA TYR A 246 10.06 -5.32 16.27
C TYR A 246 10.41 -6.80 16.07
N VAL A 247 11.07 -7.39 17.05
CA VAL A 247 11.55 -8.78 16.96
C VAL A 247 11.31 -9.53 18.26
N LYS A 248 11.34 -10.86 18.20
CA LYS A 248 11.52 -11.71 19.37
C LYS A 248 12.89 -12.40 19.24
N LEU A 249 13.76 -12.22 20.23
CA LEU A 249 15.06 -12.87 20.34
C LEU A 249 15.00 -13.86 21.49
N ASP A 250 15.17 -15.16 21.19
CA ASP A 250 15.01 -16.26 22.16
C ASP A 250 13.68 -16.20 22.94
N GLY A 251 12.62 -15.69 22.27
CA GLY A 251 11.28 -15.51 22.84
C GLY A 251 11.04 -14.17 23.53
N GLU A 252 12.07 -13.38 23.80
CA GLU A 252 11.94 -12.05 24.40
C GLU A 252 11.66 -10.96 23.38
N ARG A 253 10.71 -10.07 23.66
CA ARG A 253 10.37 -8.91 22.83
C ARG A 253 11.49 -7.87 22.87
N ARG A 254 11.95 -7.45 21.69
CA ARG A 254 12.99 -6.42 21.52
C ARG A 254 12.57 -5.46 20.40
N ILE A 255 13.01 -4.24 20.50
CA ILE A 255 12.96 -3.23 19.43
C ILE A 255 14.42 -2.95 19.05
N LEU A 256 14.72 -3.13 17.77
CA LEU A 256 16.04 -2.89 17.20
C LEU A 256 16.08 -1.54 16.50
#